data_a2aab5d5da4a5ddb1a369633ebfaed87
#
_entry.id   a2aab5d5da4a5ddb1a369633ebfaed87
#
_cell.length_a   1.000
_cell.length_b   1.000
_cell.length_c   1.000
_cell.angle_alpha   90.00
_cell.angle_beta   90.00
_cell.angle_gamma   90.00
#
_symmetry.space_group_name_H-M   'P 1'
#
loop_
_entity.id
_entity.type
_entity.pdbx_description
1 polymer ?
#
loop_
_entity_poly.entity_id
_entity_poly.type
_entity_poly.pdbx_seq_one_letter_code
_entity_poly.pdbx_strand_id
1 'polypeptide(L)'
;VTASETTDPVVVGLLGFLTRLTKAEHAPDEDLFAAGGLSSLMALELVVHVEREYGITVAGDELSLDNFRTAEAMARLVRRLRS
;
A
#
# COMPACT_ATOMS: atom_id res chain seq x y z
N VAL A 1 -1.02 -22.53 6.59
CA VAL A 1 -0.80 -21.23 5.93
C VAL A 1 -1.81 -20.25 6.47
N THR A 2 -1.32 -19.16 6.98
CA THR A 2 -2.20 -18.14 7.51
C THR A 2 -2.69 -17.23 6.36
N ALA A 3 -3.80 -16.56 6.61
CA ALA A 3 -4.36 -15.64 5.62
C ALA A 3 -3.43 -14.47 5.32
N SER A 4 -2.51 -14.16 6.23
CA SER A 4 -1.60 -13.04 6.05
C SER A 4 -0.34 -13.40 5.26
N GLU A 5 -0.12 -14.67 4.98
CA GLU A 5 1.06 -15.07 4.23
C GLU A 5 0.92 -14.72 2.77
N THR A 6 2.00 -14.22 2.19
CA THR A 6 2.03 -13.88 0.79
C THR A 6 3.44 -14.05 0.27
N THR A 7 3.57 -14.46 -0.99
CA THR A 7 4.86 -14.55 -1.65
C THR A 7 5.07 -13.40 -2.63
N ASP A 8 4.11 -12.51 -2.74
CA ASP A 8 4.20 -11.35 -3.64
C ASP A 8 5.20 -10.34 -3.07
N PRO A 9 6.35 -10.13 -3.72
CA PRO A 9 7.36 -9.24 -3.16
C PRO A 9 6.89 -7.79 -3.02
N VAL A 10 5.98 -7.35 -3.86
CA VAL A 10 5.45 -5.99 -3.74
C VAL A 10 4.59 -5.89 -2.48
N VAL A 11 3.71 -6.87 -2.27
CA VAL A 11 2.87 -6.87 -1.07
C VAL A 11 3.74 -6.95 0.19
N VAL A 12 4.74 -7.83 0.19
CA VAL A 12 5.64 -7.96 1.35
C VAL A 12 6.36 -6.65 1.64
N GLY A 13 6.86 -5.99 0.61
CA GLY A 13 7.54 -4.70 0.78
C GLY A 13 6.62 -3.62 1.31
N LEU A 14 5.38 -3.59 0.80
CA LEU A 14 4.40 -2.60 1.27
C LEU A 14 4.01 -2.85 2.72
N LEU A 15 3.83 -4.10 3.11
CA LEU A 15 3.50 -4.43 4.50
C LEU A 15 4.64 -4.02 5.43
N GLY A 16 5.88 -4.22 5.01
CA GLY A 16 7.03 -3.78 5.80
C GLY A 16 7.05 -2.27 6.00
N PHE A 17 6.79 -1.52 4.94
CA PHE A 17 6.72 -0.06 5.04
C PHE A 17 5.57 0.37 5.96
N LEU A 18 4.40 -0.25 5.79
CA LEU A 18 3.23 0.08 6.61
C LEU A 18 3.50 -0.18 8.09
N THR A 19 4.16 -1.28 8.40
CA THR A 19 4.51 -1.58 9.78
C THR A 19 5.40 -0.49 10.38
N ARG A 20 6.37 -0.01 9.61
CA ARG A 20 7.25 1.07 10.08
C ARG A 20 6.49 2.38 10.23
N LEU A 21 5.57 2.66 9.30
CA LEU A 21 4.82 3.90 9.29
C LEU A 21 3.82 3.99 10.44
N THR A 22 3.07 2.91 10.66
CA THR A 22 1.98 2.90 11.63
C THR A 22 2.34 2.29 12.97
N LYS A 23 3.49 1.63 13.06
CA LYS A 23 3.94 0.90 14.24
C LYS A 23 3.02 -0.26 14.59
N ALA A 24 2.36 -0.83 13.59
CA ALA A 24 1.46 -1.96 13.76
C ALA A 24 1.54 -2.87 12.55
N GLU A 25 1.22 -4.14 12.75
CA GLU A 25 1.20 -5.11 11.66
C GLU A 25 -0.14 -5.05 10.94
N HIS A 26 -0.10 -5.33 9.65
CA HIS A 26 -1.28 -5.28 8.80
C HIS A 26 -1.35 -6.52 7.92
N ALA A 27 -2.57 -7.00 7.69
CA ALA A 27 -2.80 -8.08 6.74
C ALA A 27 -2.82 -7.52 5.32
N PRO A 28 -2.51 -8.35 4.30
CA PRO A 28 -2.49 -7.87 2.90
C PRO A 28 -3.84 -7.31 2.44
N ASP A 29 -4.93 -7.82 2.97
CA ASP A 29 -6.28 -7.40 2.55
C ASP A 29 -6.97 -6.51 3.59
N GLU A 30 -6.22 -6.04 4.58
CA GLU A 30 -6.78 -5.18 5.61
C GLU A 30 -7.11 -3.80 5.06
N ASP A 31 -8.29 -3.27 5.42
CA ASP A 31 -8.68 -1.92 5.02
C ASP A 31 -7.92 -0.91 5.89
N LEU A 32 -6.95 -0.27 5.29
CA LEU A 32 -6.02 0.59 6.02
C LEU A 32 -6.65 1.90 6.49
N PHE A 33 -7.78 2.28 5.91
CA PHE A 33 -8.46 3.53 6.27
C PHE A 33 -9.61 3.32 7.23
N ALA A 34 -9.96 2.07 7.52
CA ALA A 34 -11.07 1.78 8.43
C ALA A 34 -10.66 2.11 9.87
N ALA A 35 -11.64 2.49 10.66
CA ALA A 35 -11.48 2.70 12.11
C ALA A 35 -10.32 3.65 12.45
N GLY A 36 -10.10 4.65 11.61
CA GLY A 36 -9.07 5.65 11.88
C GLY A 36 -7.65 5.16 11.67
N GLY A 37 -7.45 4.20 10.77
CA GLY A 37 -6.12 3.64 10.51
C GLY A 37 -5.15 4.67 9.98
N LEU A 38 -5.15 4.90 8.66
CA LEU A 38 -4.23 5.87 8.06
C LEU A 38 -4.83 7.27 8.05
N SER A 39 -4.03 8.25 8.44
CA SER A 39 -4.39 9.64 8.29
C SER A 39 -4.07 10.10 6.86
N SER A 40 -4.56 11.29 6.51
CA SER A 40 -4.26 11.86 5.18
C SER A 40 -2.76 12.05 4.99
N LEU A 41 -2.05 12.46 6.03
CA LEU A 41 -0.61 12.65 5.95
C LEU A 41 0.10 11.34 5.71
N MET A 42 -0.30 10.29 6.42
CA MET A 42 0.28 8.97 6.23
C MET A 42 0.00 8.42 4.84
N ALA A 43 -1.20 8.66 4.33
CA ALA A 43 -1.55 8.25 2.97
C ALA A 43 -0.66 8.95 1.94
N LEU A 44 -0.36 10.22 2.15
CA LEU A 44 0.53 10.95 1.27
C LEU A 44 1.94 10.40 1.31
N GLU A 45 2.43 10.07 2.51
CA GLU A 45 3.75 9.44 2.65
C GLU A 45 3.80 8.10 1.94
N LEU A 46 2.69 7.37 1.98
CA LEU A 46 2.58 6.08 1.30
C LEU A 46 2.67 6.25 -0.21
N VAL A 47 1.99 7.27 -0.77
CA VAL A 47 2.07 7.56 -2.19
C VAL A 47 3.51 7.85 -2.60
N VAL A 48 4.18 8.70 -1.84
CA VAL A 48 5.59 9.06 -2.12
C VAL A 48 6.47 7.82 -2.07
N HIS A 49 6.27 6.98 -1.06
CA HIS A 49 7.06 5.75 -0.93
C HIS A 49 6.88 4.84 -2.16
N VAL A 50 5.63 4.64 -2.57
CA VAL A 50 5.31 3.76 -3.70
C VAL A 50 5.97 4.29 -4.97
N GLU A 51 5.89 5.60 -5.19
CA GLU A 51 6.50 6.19 -6.38
C GLU A 51 8.01 6.00 -6.40
N ARG A 52 8.65 6.22 -5.27
CA ARG A 52 10.12 6.16 -5.18
C ARG A 52 10.63 4.72 -5.20
N GLU A 53 9.97 3.86 -4.46
CA GLU A 53 10.42 2.47 -4.32
C GLU A 53 10.27 1.70 -5.62
N TYR A 54 9.21 1.95 -6.36
CA TYR A 54 8.89 1.16 -7.55
C TYR A 54 9.09 1.92 -8.85
N GLY A 55 9.55 3.16 -8.77
CA GLY A 55 9.87 3.95 -9.95
C GLY A 55 8.66 4.25 -10.82
N ILE A 56 7.53 4.55 -10.21
CA ILE A 56 6.29 4.85 -10.92
C ILE A 56 5.81 6.25 -10.56
N THR A 57 4.87 6.75 -11.34
CA THR A 57 4.20 8.02 -11.05
C THR A 57 2.72 7.74 -10.87
N VAL A 58 2.19 8.11 -9.70
CA VAL A 58 0.76 7.96 -9.40
C VAL A 58 0.12 9.30 -9.69
N ALA A 59 -0.63 9.38 -10.78
CA ALA A 59 -1.20 10.64 -11.22
C ALA A 59 -2.71 10.59 -11.20
N GLY A 60 -3.32 11.73 -11.09
CA GLY A 60 -4.75 11.99 -11.29
C GLY A 60 -5.66 10.86 -10.88
N ASP A 61 -6.08 10.09 -11.86
CA ASP A 61 -7.09 9.05 -11.69
C ASP A 61 -6.63 7.92 -10.79
N GLU A 62 -5.31 7.65 -10.72
CA GLU A 62 -4.77 6.61 -9.86
C GLU A 62 -4.75 6.99 -8.39
N LEU A 63 -4.83 8.27 -8.10
CA LEU A 63 -4.83 8.77 -6.72
C LEU A 63 -6.23 8.65 -6.12
N SER A 64 -6.67 7.42 -5.92
CA SER A 64 -7.99 7.17 -5.34
C SER A 64 -7.83 6.32 -4.09
N LEU A 65 -8.76 6.47 -3.18
CA LEU A 65 -8.77 5.71 -1.94
C LEU A 65 -8.75 4.21 -2.19
N ASP A 66 -9.50 3.79 -3.20
CA ASP A 66 -9.61 2.35 -3.51
C ASP A 66 -8.27 1.75 -3.90
N ASN A 67 -7.39 2.51 -4.56
CA ASN A 67 -6.08 2.02 -4.95
C ASN A 67 -5.12 1.87 -3.77
N PHE A 68 -5.40 2.54 -2.67
CA PHE A 68 -4.53 2.54 -1.50
C PHE A 68 -5.18 1.94 -0.26
N ARG A 69 -6.36 1.37 -0.41
CA ARG A 69 -7.13 0.86 0.70
C ARG A 69 -6.49 -0.37 1.35
N THR A 70 -5.84 -1.21 0.55
CA THR A 70 -5.16 -2.41 1.05
C THR A 70 -3.80 -2.54 0.40
N ALA A 71 -2.90 -3.31 1.03
CA ALA A 71 -1.60 -3.59 0.43
C ALA A 71 -1.76 -4.31 -0.91
N GLU A 72 -2.75 -5.20 -1.02
CA GLU A 72 -3.02 -5.89 -2.28
C GLU A 72 -3.46 -4.94 -3.37
N ALA A 73 -4.31 -3.97 -3.05
CA ALA A 73 -4.75 -2.98 -4.03
C ALA A 73 -3.57 -2.15 -4.53
N MET A 74 -2.70 -1.75 -3.62
CA MET A 74 -1.50 -1.00 -3.99
C MET A 74 -0.56 -1.82 -4.87
N ALA A 75 -0.43 -3.11 -4.58
CA ALA A 75 0.42 -3.98 -5.39
C ALA A 75 -0.12 -4.09 -6.83
N ARG A 76 -1.43 -4.18 -6.98
CA ARG A 76 -2.05 -4.18 -8.31
C ARG A 76 -1.79 -2.87 -9.04
N LEU A 77 -1.88 -1.76 -8.34
CA LEU A 77 -1.59 -0.45 -8.91
C LEU A 77 -0.14 -0.38 -9.38
N VAL A 78 0.80 -0.80 -8.54
CA VAL A 78 2.22 -0.79 -8.87
C VAL A 78 2.48 -1.58 -10.14
N ARG A 79 1.93 -2.80 -10.23
CA ARG A 79 2.13 -3.63 -11.41
C ARG A 79 1.56 -3.00 -12.66
N ARG A 80 0.38 -2.39 -12.54
CA ARG A 80 -0.26 -1.74 -13.69
C ARG A 80 0.58 -0.57 -14.21
N LEU A 81 1.15 0.21 -13.28
CA LEU A 81 1.92 1.39 -13.67
C LEU A 81 3.35 1.07 -14.10
N ARG A 82 3.87 -0.08 -13.70
CA ARG A 82 5.21 -0.52 -14.11
C ARG A 82 5.21 -1.21 -15.46
N SER A 83 4.08 -1.63 -15.95
CA SER A 83 3.99 -2.37 -17.21
C SER A 83 4.37 -1.51 -18.39
#